data_c72aa29aa80531c89f2642a3f2f4f8d8
#
_entry.id   c72aa29aa80531c89f2642a3f2f4f8d8
#
_cell.length_a   1.000
_cell.length_b   1.000
_cell.length_c   1.000
_cell.angle_alpha   90.00
_cell.angle_beta   90.00
_cell.angle_gamma   90.00
#
_symmetry.space_group_name_H-M   'P 1'
#
loop_
_entity.id
_entity.type
_entity.pdbx_description
1 polymer ?
#
loop_
_entity_poly.entity_id
_entity_poly.type
_entity_poly.pdbx_seq_one_letter_code
_entity_poly.pdbx_strand_id
1 'polypeptide(L)'
;MLIQAKDLCCRSGKRYLLNHLNWQVERGEHWLIFGLNGSGKTTLLSTIAGFKPLTSGELTVLGQHYDRETIFTLRKKVGMVSNSLFDCVYHNESALEIVLSGLFGTFNISFGVKDEDIRFAKALLRELRMGEKMYQSFGTMSKGERQNVLIARALITRPEILLLDEPNSGLDVYARAHLYETLRTLAERDCVTILYVTHYPEEIPGFVHKALLMRNGQIYAQGSIDEMMQSDKVSNLLGEDIAVSRDQTGAFHMNVEV
;
A
#
# COMPACT_ATOMS: atom_id res chain seq x y z
N MET A 1 -19.19 -2.85 -2.80
CA MET A 1 -18.40 -1.64 -2.44
C MET A 1 -17.47 -1.99 -1.29
N LEU A 2 -16.16 -1.88 -1.52
CA LEU A 2 -15.12 -2.16 -0.51
C LEU A 2 -14.59 -0.87 0.11
N ILE A 3 -14.33 0.15 -0.72
CA ILE A 3 -13.96 1.50 -0.28
C ILE A 3 -14.87 2.49 -0.98
N GLN A 4 -15.38 3.48 -0.24
CA GLN A 4 -16.14 4.59 -0.79
C GLN A 4 -15.68 5.88 -0.13
N ALA A 5 -15.14 6.79 -0.92
CA ALA A 5 -14.81 8.16 -0.53
C ALA A 5 -15.78 9.11 -1.22
N LYS A 6 -16.38 10.01 -0.44
CA LYS A 6 -17.28 11.08 -0.93
C LYS A 6 -16.79 12.41 -0.39
N ASP A 7 -16.44 13.29 -1.30
CA ASP A 7 -15.95 14.64 -0.99
C ASP A 7 -14.82 14.66 0.04
N LEU A 8 -13.94 13.62 -0.01
CA LEU A 8 -12.93 13.35 0.99
C LEU A 8 -11.86 14.43 1.00
N CYS A 9 -11.67 15.07 2.16
CA CYS A 9 -10.63 16.05 2.37
C CYS A 9 -9.72 15.69 3.55
N CYS A 10 -8.42 15.94 3.37
CA CYS A 10 -7.43 15.86 4.43
C CYS A 10 -6.52 17.09 4.40
N ARG A 11 -6.30 17.75 5.54
CA ARG A 11 -5.48 18.95 5.66
C ARG A 11 -4.31 18.77 6.62
N SER A 12 -3.25 19.53 6.37
CA SER A 12 -2.18 19.80 7.32
C SER A 12 -2.05 21.32 7.47
N GLY A 13 -2.52 21.85 8.58
CA GLY A 13 -2.70 23.29 8.75
C GLY A 13 -3.65 23.87 7.69
N LYS A 14 -3.19 24.86 6.93
CA LYS A 14 -3.98 25.48 5.85
C LYS A 14 -3.90 24.76 4.52
N ARG A 15 -2.97 23.80 4.35
CA ARG A 15 -2.74 23.10 3.09
C ARG A 15 -3.62 21.87 2.97
N TYR A 16 -4.32 21.73 1.85
CA TYR A 16 -4.96 20.47 1.48
C TYR A 16 -3.91 19.45 1.04
N LEU A 17 -3.98 18.26 1.62
CA LEU A 17 -3.23 17.07 1.21
C LEU A 17 -4.09 16.18 0.34
N LEU A 18 -5.40 16.10 0.65
CA LEU A 18 -6.46 15.55 -0.20
C LEU A 18 -7.55 16.61 -0.29
N ASN A 19 -8.11 16.79 -1.48
CA ASN A 19 -9.00 17.89 -1.77
C ASN A 19 -10.20 17.41 -2.61
N HIS A 20 -11.35 17.21 -1.96
CA HIS A 20 -12.62 16.80 -2.56
C HIS A 20 -12.55 15.53 -3.42
N LEU A 21 -11.93 14.44 -2.90
CA LEU A 21 -11.83 13.17 -3.62
C LEU A 21 -13.16 12.42 -3.58
N ASN A 22 -13.55 11.92 -4.78
CA ASN A 22 -14.67 11.00 -4.96
C ASN A 22 -14.17 9.74 -5.65
N TRP A 23 -14.13 8.63 -4.90
CA TRP A 23 -13.56 7.37 -5.38
C TRP A 23 -14.28 6.17 -4.81
N GLN A 24 -14.36 5.11 -5.62
CA GLN A 24 -15.00 3.86 -5.24
C GLN A 24 -14.13 2.68 -5.68
N VAL A 25 -14.02 1.68 -4.82
CA VAL A 25 -13.31 0.42 -5.07
C VAL A 25 -14.24 -0.74 -4.74
N GLU A 26 -14.41 -1.65 -5.68
CA GLU A 26 -15.13 -2.89 -5.45
C GLU A 26 -14.18 -3.99 -4.97
N ARG A 27 -14.75 -5.05 -4.38
CA ARG A 27 -13.97 -6.22 -3.94
C ARG A 27 -13.32 -6.90 -5.14
N GLY A 28 -12.02 -7.22 -5.02
CA GLY A 28 -11.26 -7.85 -6.10
C GLY A 28 -10.75 -6.91 -7.18
N GLU A 29 -11.06 -5.60 -7.12
CA GLU A 29 -10.41 -4.62 -7.98
C GLU A 29 -9.03 -4.26 -7.44
N HIS A 30 -8.00 -4.50 -8.25
CA HIS A 30 -6.64 -4.09 -7.93
C HIS A 30 -6.31 -2.79 -8.64
N TRP A 31 -5.85 -1.80 -7.87
CA TRP A 31 -5.66 -0.44 -8.37
C TRP A 31 -4.21 0.01 -8.29
N LEU A 32 -3.71 0.58 -9.37
CA LEU A 32 -2.55 1.47 -9.37
C LEU A 32 -2.99 2.84 -8.86
N ILE A 33 -2.22 3.43 -7.96
CA ILE A 33 -2.32 4.86 -7.59
C ILE A 33 -1.04 5.55 -8.07
N PHE A 34 -1.17 6.39 -9.08
CA PHE A 34 -0.04 6.99 -9.79
C PHE A 34 -0.08 8.52 -9.77
N GLY A 35 1.09 9.16 -9.78
CA GLY A 35 1.23 10.61 -9.80
C GLY A 35 2.56 11.07 -9.21
N LEU A 36 2.87 12.35 -9.36
CA LEU A 36 4.11 12.95 -8.85
C LEU A 36 4.25 12.84 -7.33
N ASN A 37 5.48 12.99 -6.85
CA ASN A 37 5.73 13.11 -5.41
C ASN A 37 4.97 14.31 -4.85
N GLY A 38 4.35 14.13 -3.67
CA GLY A 38 3.51 15.16 -3.06
C GLY A 38 2.09 15.27 -3.64
N SER A 39 1.67 14.42 -4.58
CA SER A 39 0.29 14.42 -5.13
C SER A 39 -0.77 13.92 -4.17
N GLY A 40 -0.41 13.34 -3.01
CA GLY A 40 -1.35 12.89 -1.99
C GLY A 40 -1.51 11.38 -1.87
N LYS A 41 -0.79 10.54 -2.63
CA LYS A 41 -0.90 9.07 -2.66
C LYS A 41 -0.76 8.43 -1.28
N THR A 42 0.37 8.67 -0.61
CA THR A 42 0.63 8.19 0.76
C THR A 42 -0.42 8.69 1.76
N THR A 43 -0.89 9.95 1.58
CA THR A 43 -1.95 10.50 2.43
C THR A 43 -3.26 9.75 2.23
N LEU A 44 -3.64 9.43 0.98
CA LEU A 44 -4.84 8.66 0.67
C LEU A 44 -4.77 7.27 1.31
N LEU A 45 -3.67 6.53 1.11
CA LEU A 45 -3.48 5.21 1.72
C LEU A 45 -3.51 5.27 3.25
N SER A 46 -2.79 6.25 3.86
CA SER A 46 -2.78 6.42 5.32
C SER A 46 -4.15 6.78 5.89
N THR A 47 -4.98 7.51 5.13
CA THR A 47 -6.36 7.82 5.52
C THR A 47 -7.23 6.56 5.46
N ILE A 48 -7.17 5.79 4.37
CA ILE A 48 -7.91 4.52 4.23
C ILE A 48 -7.53 3.53 5.34
N ALA A 49 -6.23 3.44 5.67
CA ALA A 49 -5.73 2.56 6.74
C ALA A 49 -6.04 3.05 8.16
N GLY A 50 -6.61 4.23 8.33
CA GLY A 50 -6.92 4.79 9.66
C GLY A 50 -5.74 5.41 10.40
N PHE A 51 -4.59 5.62 9.74
CA PHE A 51 -3.42 6.28 10.35
C PHE A 51 -3.48 7.81 10.24
N LYS A 52 -4.27 8.34 9.32
CA LYS A 52 -4.44 9.79 9.13
C LYS A 52 -5.92 10.17 9.17
N PRO A 53 -6.33 11.11 10.03
CA PRO A 53 -7.71 11.53 10.10
C PRO A 53 -8.12 12.30 8.85
N LEU A 54 -9.38 12.16 8.44
CA LEU A 54 -10.01 13.04 7.47
C LEU A 54 -10.39 14.38 8.14
N THR A 55 -10.41 15.45 7.34
CA THR A 55 -10.83 16.78 7.83
C THR A 55 -12.31 17.03 7.56
N SER A 56 -12.80 16.57 6.40
CA SER A 56 -14.20 16.63 6.00
C SER A 56 -14.50 15.60 4.92
N GLY A 57 -15.77 15.42 4.58
CA GLY A 57 -16.25 14.39 3.68
C GLY A 57 -16.52 13.07 4.39
N GLU A 58 -16.80 12.05 3.63
CA GLU A 58 -17.15 10.71 4.11
C GLU A 58 -16.20 9.67 3.56
N LEU A 59 -15.82 8.73 4.40
CA LEU A 59 -15.06 7.54 4.00
C LEU A 59 -15.71 6.31 4.62
N THR A 60 -16.05 5.34 3.78
CA THR A 60 -16.51 4.02 4.20
C THR A 60 -15.52 2.98 3.72
N VAL A 61 -15.03 2.11 4.61
CA VAL A 61 -14.09 1.03 4.31
C VAL A 61 -14.64 -0.27 4.88
N LEU A 62 -14.72 -1.31 4.06
CA LEU A 62 -15.28 -2.62 4.46
C LEU A 62 -16.70 -2.51 5.06
N GLY A 63 -17.52 -1.60 4.52
CA GLY A 63 -18.87 -1.33 5.01
C GLY A 63 -18.94 -0.58 6.34
N GLN A 64 -17.81 -0.20 6.92
CA GLN A 64 -17.73 0.55 8.17
C GLN A 64 -17.47 2.04 7.86
N HIS A 65 -18.28 2.90 8.45
CA HIS A 65 -18.04 4.34 8.38
C HIS A 65 -16.79 4.71 9.16
N TYR A 66 -15.98 5.59 8.60
CA TYR A 66 -14.71 6.01 9.18
C TYR A 66 -14.95 7.00 10.32
N ASP A 67 -14.79 6.55 11.55
CA ASP A 67 -14.88 7.34 12.77
C ASP A 67 -13.84 6.90 13.82
N ARG A 68 -13.85 7.54 14.98
CA ARG A 68 -12.89 7.25 16.06
C ARG A 68 -13.03 5.84 16.64
N GLU A 69 -14.20 5.24 16.57
CA GLU A 69 -14.47 3.91 17.14
C GLU A 69 -14.06 2.81 16.15
N THR A 70 -14.33 3.03 14.87
CA THR A 70 -14.06 2.04 13.81
C THR A 70 -12.61 1.98 13.36
N ILE A 71 -11.82 3.06 13.53
CA ILE A 71 -10.41 3.15 13.11
C ILE A 71 -9.57 1.95 13.60
N PHE A 72 -9.70 1.56 14.86
CA PHE A 72 -8.90 0.44 15.42
C PHE A 72 -9.28 -0.90 14.80
N THR A 73 -10.56 -1.10 14.48
CA THR A 73 -11.04 -2.29 13.79
C THR A 73 -10.56 -2.29 12.34
N LEU A 74 -10.60 -1.15 11.66
CA LEU A 74 -10.11 -1.00 10.29
C LEU A 74 -8.61 -1.31 10.18
N ARG A 75 -7.79 -0.82 11.12
CA ARG A 75 -6.34 -1.10 11.14
C ARG A 75 -5.99 -2.58 11.23
N LYS A 76 -6.89 -3.42 11.75
CA LYS A 76 -6.71 -4.89 11.78
C LYS A 76 -7.14 -5.57 10.50
N LYS A 77 -8.02 -4.96 9.72
CA LYS A 77 -8.54 -5.53 8.46
C LYS A 77 -7.89 -4.98 7.21
N VAL A 78 -7.15 -3.88 7.36
CA VAL A 78 -6.44 -3.19 6.28
C VAL A 78 -4.94 -3.28 6.56
N GLY A 79 -4.24 -4.10 5.80
CA GLY A 79 -2.78 -4.16 5.83
C GLY A 79 -2.18 -2.94 5.13
N MET A 80 -1.19 -2.30 5.73
CA MET A 80 -0.47 -1.19 5.10
C MET A 80 1.03 -1.37 5.19
N VAL A 81 1.70 -1.20 4.06
CA VAL A 81 3.16 -1.16 3.93
C VAL A 81 3.52 0.19 3.32
N SER A 82 4.29 0.99 4.03
CA SER A 82 4.77 2.30 3.57
C SER A 82 6.08 2.65 4.27
N ASN A 83 6.95 3.35 3.57
CA ASN A 83 8.19 3.85 4.16
C ASN A 83 7.96 4.78 5.37
N SER A 84 6.82 5.49 5.40
CA SER A 84 6.45 6.33 6.54
C SER A 84 6.22 5.56 7.84
N LEU A 85 5.99 4.25 7.75
CA LEU A 85 5.84 3.38 8.92
C LEU A 85 7.17 3.00 9.56
N PHE A 86 8.32 3.12 8.86
CA PHE A 86 9.64 2.85 9.44
C PHE A 86 9.93 3.69 10.68
N ASP A 87 9.50 4.96 10.65
CA ASP A 87 9.73 5.90 11.75
C ASP A 87 8.82 5.60 12.97
N CYS A 88 7.77 4.81 12.77
CA CYS A 88 6.84 4.40 13.82
C CYS A 88 7.25 3.11 14.53
N VAL A 89 8.23 2.38 13.97
CA VAL A 89 8.69 1.09 14.50
C VAL A 89 9.80 1.29 15.53
N TYR A 90 9.71 0.61 16.66
CA TYR A 90 10.80 0.60 17.62
C TYR A 90 11.99 -0.19 17.08
N HIS A 91 13.13 0.47 16.95
CA HIS A 91 14.33 -0.09 16.33
C HIS A 91 14.94 -1.28 17.08
N ASN A 92 14.65 -1.42 18.36
CA ASN A 92 15.18 -2.50 19.20
C ASN A 92 14.36 -3.79 19.17
N GLU A 93 13.14 -3.74 18.64
CA GLU A 93 12.27 -4.91 18.53
C GLU A 93 12.76 -5.85 17.43
N SER A 94 12.56 -7.16 17.64
CA SER A 94 12.86 -8.19 16.66
C SER A 94 11.86 -8.19 15.51
N ALA A 95 12.23 -8.77 14.36
CA ALA A 95 11.31 -8.95 13.23
C ALA A 95 10.02 -9.66 13.66
N LEU A 96 10.12 -10.68 14.50
CA LEU A 96 8.97 -11.43 15.00
C LEU A 96 8.01 -10.55 15.82
N GLU A 97 8.55 -9.73 16.73
CA GLU A 97 7.74 -8.80 17.53
C GLU A 97 7.05 -7.77 16.67
N ILE A 98 7.75 -7.21 15.67
CA ILE A 98 7.15 -6.26 14.74
C ILE A 98 6.01 -6.91 13.95
N VAL A 99 6.18 -8.13 13.44
CA VAL A 99 5.11 -8.85 12.74
C VAL A 99 3.92 -9.05 13.66
N LEU A 100 4.13 -9.54 14.89
CA LEU A 100 3.07 -9.77 15.87
C LEU A 100 2.34 -8.47 16.27
N SER A 101 3.02 -7.32 16.27
CA SER A 101 2.37 -6.02 16.56
C SER A 101 1.24 -5.68 15.58
N GLY A 102 1.27 -6.25 14.37
CA GLY A 102 0.21 -6.10 13.37
C GLY A 102 -1.16 -6.57 13.85
N LEU A 103 -1.23 -7.60 14.69
CA LEU A 103 -2.47 -8.13 15.28
C LEU A 103 -3.24 -7.08 16.11
N PHE A 104 -2.53 -6.09 16.63
CA PHE A 104 -3.10 -5.06 17.49
C PHE A 104 -3.42 -3.75 16.74
N GLY A 105 -3.04 -3.64 15.46
CA GLY A 105 -3.20 -2.41 14.67
C GLY A 105 -2.34 -1.24 15.18
N THR A 106 -1.31 -1.54 15.99
CA THR A 106 -0.34 -0.60 16.56
C THR A 106 1.06 -1.11 16.30
N PHE A 107 2.10 -0.39 16.76
CA PHE A 107 3.49 -0.88 16.71
C PHE A 107 3.95 -1.47 18.05
N ASN A 108 3.07 -1.56 19.02
CA ASN A 108 3.33 -2.20 20.31
C ASN A 108 2.63 -3.54 20.40
N ILE A 109 3.30 -4.54 20.98
CA ILE A 109 2.65 -5.79 21.37
C ILE A 109 1.87 -5.54 22.65
N SER A 110 0.56 -5.77 22.58
CA SER A 110 -0.30 -5.85 23.74
C SER A 110 -0.35 -7.32 24.24
N PHE A 111 -0.80 -7.53 25.47
CA PHE A 111 -0.94 -8.87 26.04
C PHE A 111 -1.92 -9.73 25.21
N GLY A 112 -1.67 -11.05 25.14
CA GLY A 112 -2.62 -12.00 24.59
C GLY A 112 -2.27 -12.56 23.20
N VAL A 113 -0.97 -12.57 22.83
CA VAL A 113 -0.51 -13.28 21.61
C VAL A 113 -0.65 -14.77 21.85
N LYS A 114 -1.35 -15.47 20.96
CA LYS A 114 -1.55 -16.92 21.03
C LYS A 114 -0.41 -17.67 20.32
N ASP A 115 -0.20 -18.92 20.69
CA ASP A 115 0.80 -19.78 20.02
C ASP A 115 0.53 -19.94 18.51
N GLU A 116 -0.74 -19.93 18.10
CA GLU A 116 -1.11 -20.00 16.69
C GLU A 116 -0.65 -18.77 15.92
N ASP A 117 -0.75 -17.56 16.52
CA ASP A 117 -0.29 -16.30 15.92
C ASP A 117 1.24 -16.29 15.78
N ILE A 118 1.96 -16.79 16.80
CA ILE A 118 3.41 -16.92 16.75
C ILE A 118 3.84 -17.89 15.63
N ARG A 119 3.15 -19.03 15.50
CA ARG A 119 3.44 -19.99 14.42
C ARG A 119 3.18 -19.37 13.05
N PHE A 120 2.09 -18.63 12.89
CA PHE A 120 1.75 -17.95 11.63
C PHE A 120 2.74 -16.83 11.30
N ALA A 121 3.12 -15.98 12.28
CA ALA A 121 4.13 -14.95 12.09
C ALA A 121 5.47 -15.53 11.63
N LYS A 122 5.91 -16.65 12.25
CA LYS A 122 7.13 -17.37 11.83
C LYS A 122 7.02 -17.96 10.43
N ALA A 123 5.84 -18.43 10.02
CA ALA A 123 5.60 -18.91 8.66
C ALA A 123 5.72 -17.78 7.64
N LEU A 124 5.06 -16.63 7.88
CA LEU A 124 5.17 -15.45 7.03
C LEU A 124 6.62 -14.95 6.89
N LEU A 125 7.37 -14.89 8.00
CA LEU A 125 8.77 -14.50 7.95
C LEU A 125 9.62 -15.46 7.12
N ARG A 126 9.37 -16.79 7.19
CA ARG A 126 10.07 -17.77 6.34
C ARG A 126 9.71 -17.59 4.88
N GLU A 127 8.44 -17.42 4.56
CA GLU A 127 7.95 -17.17 3.21
C GLU A 127 8.62 -15.94 2.61
N LEU A 128 8.78 -14.86 3.37
CA LEU A 128 9.46 -13.63 2.97
C LEU A 128 11.00 -13.67 3.17
N ARG A 129 11.61 -14.87 3.29
CA ARG A 129 13.06 -15.10 3.42
C ARG A 129 13.71 -14.44 4.64
N MET A 130 12.91 -14.19 5.68
CA MET A 130 13.35 -13.62 6.97
C MET A 130 13.46 -14.66 8.09
N GLY A 131 13.39 -15.95 7.76
CA GLY A 131 13.36 -17.05 8.73
C GLY A 131 14.56 -17.10 9.68
N GLU A 132 15.78 -16.87 9.17
CA GLU A 132 17.00 -16.85 9.97
C GLU A 132 17.16 -15.56 10.80
N LYS A 133 16.47 -14.50 10.38
CA LYS A 133 16.56 -13.15 10.98
C LYS A 133 15.36 -12.79 11.84
N MET A 134 14.47 -13.74 12.14
CA MET A 134 13.22 -13.46 12.86
C MET A 134 13.43 -12.88 14.26
N TYR A 135 14.58 -13.15 14.88
CA TYR A 135 14.95 -12.62 16.20
C TYR A 135 15.97 -11.46 16.13
N GLN A 136 16.38 -11.06 14.92
CA GLN A 136 17.27 -9.92 14.72
C GLN A 136 16.50 -8.62 14.99
N SER A 137 17.18 -7.64 15.60
CA SER A 137 16.66 -6.30 15.82
C SER A 137 16.41 -5.58 14.49
N PHE A 138 15.22 -5.00 14.33
CA PHE A 138 14.80 -4.27 13.12
C PHE A 138 15.77 -3.14 12.76
N GLY A 139 16.29 -2.43 13.75
CA GLY A 139 17.25 -1.34 13.54
C GLY A 139 18.55 -1.77 12.86
N THR A 140 18.93 -3.05 12.95
CA THR A 140 20.17 -3.58 12.34
C THR A 140 19.94 -4.18 10.94
N MET A 141 18.70 -4.21 10.47
CA MET A 141 18.33 -4.78 9.18
C MET A 141 18.57 -3.81 8.03
N SER A 142 18.89 -4.35 6.86
CA SER A 142 18.90 -3.61 5.60
C SER A 142 17.49 -3.07 5.27
N LYS A 143 17.41 -2.08 4.38
CA LYS A 143 16.13 -1.50 3.96
C LYS A 143 15.19 -2.56 3.36
N GLY A 144 15.71 -3.48 2.53
CA GLY A 144 14.92 -4.57 1.94
C GLY A 144 14.41 -5.56 2.99
N GLU A 145 15.22 -5.92 3.98
CA GLU A 145 14.82 -6.79 5.09
C GLU A 145 13.72 -6.15 5.92
N ARG A 146 13.86 -4.87 6.25
CA ARG A 146 12.80 -4.09 6.94
C ARG A 146 11.50 -4.09 6.15
N GLN A 147 11.59 -3.93 4.84
CA GLN A 147 10.44 -3.99 3.94
C GLN A 147 9.72 -5.35 4.03
N ASN A 148 10.46 -6.45 3.97
CA ASN A 148 9.90 -7.79 4.11
C ASN A 148 9.23 -8.01 5.47
N VAL A 149 9.81 -7.48 6.56
CA VAL A 149 9.20 -7.53 7.88
C VAL A 149 7.89 -6.74 7.94
N LEU A 150 7.82 -5.55 7.32
CA LEU A 150 6.58 -4.77 7.26
C LEU A 150 5.51 -5.42 6.37
N ILE A 151 5.90 -6.11 5.32
CA ILE A 151 4.98 -6.92 4.50
C ILE A 151 4.41 -8.06 5.36
N ALA A 152 5.26 -8.82 6.08
CA ALA A 152 4.81 -9.87 6.99
C ALA A 152 3.86 -9.30 8.06
N ARG A 153 4.19 -8.12 8.61
CA ARG A 153 3.36 -7.41 9.59
C ARG A 153 1.98 -7.03 9.01
N ALA A 154 1.92 -6.59 7.76
CA ALA A 154 0.67 -6.25 7.11
C ALA A 154 -0.20 -7.49 6.83
N LEU A 155 0.42 -8.66 6.62
CA LEU A 155 -0.25 -9.92 6.30
C LEU A 155 -0.70 -10.73 7.51
N ILE A 156 -0.16 -10.45 8.72
CA ILE A 156 -0.46 -11.25 9.92
C ILE A 156 -1.95 -11.29 10.27
N THR A 157 -2.69 -10.23 9.97
CA THR A 157 -4.12 -10.12 10.23
C THR A 157 -4.99 -10.74 9.13
N ARG A 158 -4.39 -11.29 8.06
CA ARG A 158 -5.10 -11.74 6.86
C ARG A 158 -6.06 -10.66 6.35
N PRO A 159 -5.52 -9.51 5.92
CA PRO A 159 -6.32 -8.34 5.60
C PRO A 159 -7.20 -8.57 4.37
N GLU A 160 -8.35 -7.90 4.31
CA GLU A 160 -9.22 -7.86 3.13
C GLU A 160 -8.74 -6.82 2.10
N ILE A 161 -7.97 -5.83 2.56
CA ILE A 161 -7.35 -4.77 1.75
C ILE A 161 -5.87 -4.70 2.09
N LEU A 162 -5.01 -4.70 1.07
CA LEU A 162 -3.58 -4.49 1.21
C LEU A 162 -3.16 -3.21 0.49
N LEU A 163 -2.62 -2.27 1.24
CA LEU A 163 -2.15 -0.98 0.78
C LEU A 163 -0.63 -0.99 0.71
N LEU A 164 -0.08 -0.80 -0.48
CA LEU A 164 1.35 -0.89 -0.75
C LEU A 164 1.85 0.45 -1.30
N ASP A 165 2.62 1.16 -0.50
CA ASP A 165 3.20 2.46 -0.87
C ASP A 165 4.69 2.29 -1.19
N GLU A 166 5.01 2.23 -2.49
CA GLU A 166 6.34 1.99 -3.02
C GLU A 166 7.02 0.73 -2.45
N PRO A 167 6.36 -0.45 -2.52
CA PRO A 167 6.81 -1.64 -1.80
C PRO A 167 8.13 -2.20 -2.31
N ASN A 168 8.56 -1.86 -3.52
CA ASN A 168 9.82 -2.29 -4.13
C ASN A 168 11.05 -1.49 -3.66
N SER A 169 10.82 -0.40 -2.92
CA SER A 169 11.90 0.49 -2.52
C SER A 169 12.95 -0.21 -1.64
N GLY A 170 14.17 -0.36 -2.17
CA GLY A 170 15.28 -1.01 -1.48
C GLY A 170 15.33 -2.53 -1.60
N LEU A 171 14.43 -3.15 -2.39
CA LEU A 171 14.50 -4.55 -2.73
C LEU A 171 15.47 -4.79 -3.89
N ASP A 172 16.27 -5.85 -3.82
CA ASP A 172 17.01 -6.36 -4.95
C ASP A 172 16.08 -7.08 -5.96
N VAL A 173 16.61 -7.47 -7.11
CA VAL A 173 15.83 -8.10 -8.19
C VAL A 173 15.14 -9.39 -7.74
N TYR A 174 15.80 -10.20 -6.90
CA TYR A 174 15.24 -11.48 -6.43
C TYR A 174 14.13 -11.25 -5.39
N ALA A 175 14.34 -10.32 -4.46
CA ALA A 175 13.33 -9.96 -3.46
C ALA A 175 12.10 -9.35 -4.11
N ARG A 176 12.28 -8.52 -5.15
CA ARG A 176 11.18 -7.93 -5.93
C ARG A 176 10.37 -9.00 -6.66
N ALA A 177 11.03 -9.92 -7.36
CA ALA A 177 10.35 -11.01 -8.06
C ALA A 177 9.54 -11.88 -7.09
N HIS A 178 10.08 -12.18 -5.91
CA HIS A 178 9.39 -12.94 -4.89
C HIS A 178 8.19 -12.18 -4.30
N LEU A 179 8.32 -10.88 -4.08
CA LEU A 179 7.22 -10.03 -3.65
C LEU A 179 6.06 -10.07 -4.67
N TYR A 180 6.35 -9.93 -5.96
CA TYR A 180 5.32 -10.00 -7.00
C TYR A 180 4.59 -11.34 -7.01
N GLU A 181 5.29 -12.44 -6.84
CA GLU A 181 4.70 -13.78 -6.77
C GLU A 181 3.77 -13.92 -5.55
N THR A 182 4.21 -13.41 -4.40
CA THR A 182 3.41 -13.36 -3.18
C THR A 182 2.15 -12.51 -3.39
N LEU A 183 2.29 -11.31 -3.94
CA LEU A 183 1.16 -10.41 -4.20
C LEU A 183 0.17 -11.00 -5.22
N ARG A 184 0.67 -11.66 -6.27
CA ARG A 184 -0.16 -12.36 -7.25
C ARG A 184 -0.97 -13.47 -6.58
N THR A 185 -0.33 -14.27 -5.73
CA THR A 185 -1.01 -15.34 -4.99
C THR A 185 -2.13 -14.78 -4.10
N LEU A 186 -1.87 -13.67 -3.37
CA LEU A 186 -2.87 -13.00 -2.55
C LEU A 186 -4.04 -12.45 -3.37
N ALA A 187 -3.74 -11.85 -4.53
CA ALA A 187 -4.76 -11.30 -5.42
C ALA A 187 -5.68 -12.40 -6.00
N GLU A 188 -5.09 -13.51 -6.45
CA GLU A 188 -5.83 -14.58 -7.14
C GLU A 188 -6.55 -15.54 -6.20
N ARG A 189 -5.96 -15.88 -5.04
CA ARG A 189 -6.46 -16.95 -4.15
C ARG A 189 -7.21 -16.45 -2.94
N ASP A 190 -6.74 -15.36 -2.34
CA ASP A 190 -7.23 -14.91 -1.04
C ASP A 190 -8.27 -13.78 -1.15
N CYS A 191 -8.65 -13.39 -2.38
CA CYS A 191 -9.59 -12.30 -2.66
C CYS A 191 -9.22 -10.97 -1.95
N VAL A 192 -7.93 -10.76 -1.70
CA VAL A 192 -7.42 -9.52 -1.11
C VAL A 192 -7.43 -8.43 -2.18
N THR A 193 -8.06 -7.32 -1.92
CA THR A 193 -7.99 -6.15 -2.80
C THR A 193 -6.68 -5.41 -2.56
N ILE A 194 -5.90 -5.16 -3.61
CA ILE A 194 -4.58 -4.53 -3.52
C ILE A 194 -4.63 -3.14 -4.13
N LEU A 195 -4.23 -2.13 -3.34
CA LEU A 195 -3.96 -0.77 -3.81
C LEU A 195 -2.45 -0.58 -3.83
N TYR A 196 -1.91 -0.40 -5.02
CA TYR A 196 -0.47 -0.38 -5.29
C TYR A 196 -0.02 1.01 -5.72
N VAL A 197 0.88 1.63 -4.98
CA VAL A 197 1.50 2.91 -5.33
C VAL A 197 2.91 2.66 -5.83
N THR A 198 3.20 3.16 -7.01
CA THR A 198 4.55 3.30 -7.54
C THR A 198 4.63 4.53 -8.44
N HIS A 199 5.83 5.04 -8.64
CA HIS A 199 6.14 6.04 -9.66
C HIS A 199 6.98 5.46 -10.80
N TYR A 200 7.24 4.15 -10.78
CA TYR A 200 7.92 3.39 -11.82
C TYR A 200 6.94 2.48 -12.56
N PRO A 201 6.61 2.75 -13.83
CA PRO A 201 5.64 1.95 -14.58
C PRO A 201 6.02 0.48 -14.73
N GLU A 202 7.31 0.20 -14.85
CA GLU A 202 7.85 -1.18 -14.91
C GLU A 202 7.64 -1.98 -13.63
N GLU A 203 7.25 -1.32 -12.55
CA GLU A 203 6.92 -1.94 -11.28
C GLU A 203 5.44 -2.29 -11.12
N ILE A 204 4.60 -1.98 -12.11
CA ILE A 204 3.16 -2.23 -12.04
C ILE A 204 2.91 -3.74 -12.17
N PRO A 205 2.31 -4.40 -11.15
CA PRO A 205 2.03 -5.83 -11.24
C PRO A 205 0.97 -6.13 -12.30
N GLY A 206 1.16 -7.24 -13.04
CA GLY A 206 0.26 -7.63 -14.14
C GLY A 206 -1.19 -7.94 -13.73
N PHE A 207 -1.47 -8.15 -12.44
CA PHE A 207 -2.82 -8.34 -11.92
C PHE A 207 -3.59 -7.02 -11.65
N VAL A 208 -2.94 -5.88 -11.80
CA VAL A 208 -3.56 -4.56 -11.61
C VAL A 208 -4.33 -4.18 -12.88
N HIS A 209 -5.62 -3.88 -12.73
CA HIS A 209 -6.52 -3.60 -13.87
C HIS A 209 -7.11 -2.21 -13.88
N LYS A 210 -7.01 -1.48 -12.76
CA LYS A 210 -7.54 -0.13 -12.59
C LYS A 210 -6.44 0.83 -12.24
N ALA A 211 -6.60 2.09 -12.59
CA ALA A 211 -5.66 3.14 -12.17
C ALA A 211 -6.38 4.41 -11.72
N LEU A 212 -5.83 5.01 -10.67
CA LEU A 212 -6.18 6.30 -10.12
C LEU A 212 -4.98 7.23 -10.32
N LEU A 213 -5.13 8.23 -11.16
CA LEU A 213 -4.12 9.27 -11.40
C LEU A 213 -4.36 10.43 -10.44
N MET A 214 -3.34 10.83 -9.68
CA MET A 214 -3.45 11.89 -8.67
C MET A 214 -2.55 13.08 -8.98
N ARG A 215 -3.11 14.29 -8.83
CA ARG A 215 -2.38 15.56 -8.98
C ARG A 215 -2.84 16.55 -7.92
N ASN A 216 -1.91 17.14 -7.17
CA ASN A 216 -2.19 18.20 -6.18
C ASN A 216 -3.29 17.86 -5.16
N GLY A 217 -3.32 16.61 -4.67
CA GLY A 217 -4.31 16.14 -3.71
C GLY A 217 -5.69 15.86 -4.30
N GLN A 218 -5.83 15.86 -5.62
CA GLN A 218 -7.08 15.60 -6.33
C GLN A 218 -6.95 14.39 -7.26
N ILE A 219 -8.07 13.78 -7.61
CA ILE A 219 -8.13 12.80 -8.68
C ILE A 219 -8.08 13.54 -10.01
N TYR A 220 -7.02 13.29 -10.78
CA TYR A 220 -6.88 13.80 -12.13
C TYR A 220 -7.71 12.99 -13.13
N ALA A 221 -7.60 11.65 -13.04
CA ALA A 221 -8.37 10.71 -13.84
C ALA A 221 -8.44 9.35 -13.13
N GLN A 222 -9.43 8.53 -13.47
CA GLN A 222 -9.57 7.17 -12.97
C GLN A 222 -10.27 6.29 -14.01
N GLY A 223 -9.90 5.01 -14.09
CA GLY A 223 -10.47 4.08 -15.06
C GLY A 223 -9.68 2.79 -15.17
N SER A 224 -9.77 2.12 -16.32
CA SER A 224 -8.93 0.97 -16.62
C SER A 224 -7.47 1.39 -16.72
N ILE A 225 -6.56 0.47 -16.39
CA ILE A 225 -5.12 0.78 -16.44
C ILE A 225 -4.68 1.13 -17.87
N ASP A 226 -5.27 0.48 -18.87
CA ASP A 226 -4.96 0.70 -20.28
C ASP A 226 -5.38 2.09 -20.78
N GLU A 227 -6.50 2.60 -20.25
CA GLU A 227 -6.97 3.96 -20.57
C GLU A 227 -6.17 5.04 -19.81
N MET A 228 -5.72 4.74 -18.60
CA MET A 228 -5.03 5.71 -17.76
C MET A 228 -3.54 5.83 -18.08
N MET A 229 -2.89 4.73 -18.46
CA MET A 229 -1.47 4.68 -18.79
C MET A 229 -1.24 4.94 -20.30
N GLN A 230 -1.90 5.95 -20.88
CA GLN A 230 -1.67 6.44 -22.22
C GLN A 230 -0.72 7.62 -22.20
N SER A 231 0.13 7.76 -23.23
CA SER A 231 1.16 8.80 -23.32
C SER A 231 0.61 10.21 -23.09
N ASP A 232 -0.51 10.54 -23.74
CA ASP A 232 -1.16 11.85 -23.62
C ASP A 232 -1.64 12.17 -22.19
N LYS A 233 -2.24 11.19 -21.51
CA LYS A 233 -2.72 11.36 -20.13
C LYS A 233 -1.58 11.45 -19.14
N VAL A 234 -0.56 10.62 -19.30
CA VAL A 234 0.61 10.62 -18.43
C VAL A 234 1.43 11.90 -18.63
N SER A 235 1.63 12.35 -19.88
CA SER A 235 2.29 13.62 -20.20
C SER A 235 1.56 14.81 -19.56
N ASN A 236 0.23 14.88 -19.73
CA ASN A 236 -0.57 15.94 -19.11
C ASN A 236 -0.56 15.87 -17.57
N LEU A 237 -0.51 14.67 -16.96
CA LEU A 237 -0.42 14.50 -15.52
C LEU A 237 0.91 15.00 -14.98
N LEU A 238 2.02 14.64 -15.63
CA LEU A 238 3.37 14.90 -15.17
C LEU A 238 3.88 16.28 -15.62
N GLY A 239 3.32 16.83 -16.69
CA GLY A 239 3.70 18.13 -17.27
C GLY A 239 4.93 18.07 -18.16
N GLU A 240 5.27 16.89 -18.69
CA GLU A 240 6.43 16.59 -19.53
C GLU A 240 5.96 15.70 -20.69
N ASP A 241 6.66 15.74 -21.83
CA ASP A 241 6.40 14.84 -22.94
C ASP A 241 6.90 13.43 -22.60
N ILE A 242 5.95 12.51 -22.37
CA ILE A 242 6.19 11.14 -21.94
C ILE A 242 5.65 10.14 -22.95
N ALA A 243 6.52 9.32 -23.51
CA ALA A 243 6.12 8.13 -24.25
C ALA A 243 5.87 6.98 -23.28
N VAL A 244 4.66 6.44 -23.29
CA VAL A 244 4.30 5.21 -22.57
C VAL A 244 4.18 4.07 -23.57
N SER A 245 4.87 2.97 -23.32
CA SER A 245 4.82 1.76 -24.14
C SER A 245 4.63 0.52 -23.28
N ARG A 246 4.23 -0.60 -23.91
CA ARG A 246 4.23 -1.93 -23.29
C ARG A 246 5.21 -2.82 -24.03
N ASP A 247 5.94 -3.63 -23.29
CA ASP A 247 6.77 -4.68 -23.87
C ASP A 247 5.96 -5.97 -24.14
N GLN A 248 6.65 -7.00 -24.66
CA GLN A 248 6.04 -8.29 -24.99
C GLN A 248 5.51 -9.05 -23.76
N THR A 249 5.95 -8.68 -22.56
CA THR A 249 5.48 -9.26 -21.28
C THR A 249 4.26 -8.53 -20.74
N GLY A 250 3.87 -7.39 -21.34
CA GLY A 250 2.81 -6.51 -20.89
C GLY A 250 3.24 -5.48 -19.85
N ALA A 251 4.54 -5.40 -19.52
CA ALA A 251 5.05 -4.40 -18.60
C ALA A 251 5.05 -3.00 -19.25
N PHE A 252 4.70 -2.00 -18.48
CA PHE A 252 4.73 -0.61 -18.92
C PHE A 252 6.15 -0.04 -18.82
N HIS A 253 6.50 0.81 -19.77
CA HIS A 253 7.73 1.59 -19.77
C HIS A 253 7.40 3.06 -20.06
N MET A 254 8.14 3.96 -19.41
CA MET A 254 8.04 5.41 -19.65
C MET A 254 9.38 5.97 -20.06
N ASN A 255 9.38 6.80 -21.10
CA ASN A 255 10.55 7.55 -21.54
C ASN A 255 10.16 9.01 -21.71
N VAL A 256 11.02 9.93 -21.26
CA VAL A 256 10.88 11.35 -21.57
C VAL A 256 11.32 11.55 -23.00
N GLU A 257 10.47 12.13 -23.84
CA GLU A 257 10.84 12.54 -25.19
C GLU A 257 11.60 13.88 -25.10
N VAL A 258 12.90 13.85 -25.44
CA VAL A 258 13.80 15.00 -25.40
C VAL A 258 13.90 15.65 -26.78
#